data_873c886040d3731fd0c56cd3b1102eb3
#
_entry.id   873c886040d3731fd0c56cd3b1102eb3
#
_cell.length_a   1.000
_cell.length_b   1.000
_cell.length_c   1.000
_cell.angle_alpha   90.00
_cell.angle_beta   90.00
_cell.angle_gamma   90.00
#
_symmetry.space_group_name_H-M   'P 1'
#
loop_
_entity.id
_entity.type
_entity.pdbx_description
1 polymer ?
#
loop_
_entity_poly.entity_id
_entity_poly.type
_entity_poly.pdbx_seq_one_letter_code
_entity_poly.pdbx_strand_id
1 'polypeptide(L)'
;AGLLNLLTICGWFGIFISRDKEKDMIWPDMLWFWIIAYDLWNFAYVYNCVGDHSFYAGAALLISCTIPAFFIKRGAWLQHRAHTLALWMMFTMAVPSFVTSSKFAVNASHNDAALMTVSAIALAANVAVALYQIYVIVRGRKNPLRDELYTDLEAYKSVREANI
;
A
#
# COMPACT_ATOMS: atom_id res chain seq x y z
N ALA A 1 -5.73 -9.65 -8.49
CA ALA A 1 -5.09 -8.42 -8.01
C ALA A 1 -3.85 -8.71 -7.16
N GLY A 2 -3.93 -9.52 -6.08
CA GLY A 2 -2.78 -9.77 -5.19
C GLY A 2 -1.52 -10.29 -5.88
N LEU A 3 -1.65 -11.22 -6.84
CA LEU A 3 -0.52 -11.69 -7.62
C LEU A 3 0.10 -10.56 -8.47
N LEU A 4 -0.72 -9.68 -9.04
CA LEU A 4 -0.22 -8.51 -9.78
C LEU A 4 0.51 -7.53 -8.87
N ASN A 5 0.01 -7.28 -7.66
CA ASN A 5 0.74 -6.49 -6.66
C ASN A 5 2.14 -7.05 -6.41
N LEU A 6 2.24 -8.37 -6.19
CA LEU A 6 3.53 -9.01 -5.94
C LEU A 6 4.48 -8.89 -7.13
N LEU A 7 3.97 -9.11 -8.35
CA LEU A 7 4.78 -9.06 -9.58
C LEU A 7 5.21 -7.64 -9.96
N THR A 8 4.49 -6.62 -9.48
CA THR A 8 4.79 -5.22 -9.78
C THR A 8 5.65 -4.52 -8.72
N ILE A 9 6.11 -5.22 -7.70
CA ILE A 9 7.11 -4.68 -6.77
C ILE A 9 8.46 -4.56 -7.49
N CYS A 10 9.07 -3.37 -7.43
CA CYS A 10 10.33 -3.09 -8.10
C CYS A 10 11.18 -2.07 -7.30
N GLY A 11 12.40 -1.78 -7.76
CA GLY A 11 13.25 -0.74 -7.18
C GLY A 11 13.84 -1.09 -5.80
N TRP A 12 14.07 -2.37 -5.53
CA TRP A 12 14.61 -2.85 -4.25
C TRP A 12 15.97 -2.23 -3.89
N PHE A 13 16.82 -2.03 -4.88
CA PHE A 13 18.17 -1.47 -4.68
C PHE A 13 18.18 0.06 -4.51
N GLY A 14 17.06 0.72 -4.76
CA GLY A 14 16.88 2.16 -4.55
C GLY A 14 16.44 2.52 -3.13
N ILE A 15 16.20 1.54 -2.26
CA ILE A 15 15.81 1.78 -0.86
C ILE A 15 16.99 2.40 -0.11
N PHE A 16 16.73 3.49 0.62
CA PHE A 16 17.75 4.14 1.45
C PHE A 16 17.16 4.70 2.75
N ILE A 17 18.04 5.12 3.66
CA ILE A 17 17.65 5.80 4.90
C ILE A 17 17.72 7.30 4.69
N SER A 18 16.66 8.02 5.08
CA SER A 18 16.59 9.48 4.96
C SER A 18 17.73 10.17 5.75
N ARG A 19 18.17 11.33 5.29
CA ARG A 19 19.26 12.08 5.94
C ARG A 19 18.83 12.94 7.11
N ASP A 20 17.53 13.11 7.29
CA ASP A 20 16.98 13.85 8.43
C ASP A 20 17.18 13.11 9.78
N LYS A 21 16.65 13.69 10.86
CA LYS A 21 16.82 13.17 12.22
C LYS A 21 16.08 11.85 12.44
N GLU A 22 14.97 11.65 11.75
CA GLU A 22 14.06 10.51 11.91
C GLU A 22 14.65 9.21 11.35
N LYS A 23 15.56 9.31 10.34
CA LYS A 23 16.20 8.14 9.73
C LYS A 23 15.22 7.13 9.17
N ASP A 24 14.20 7.63 8.46
CA ASP A 24 13.15 6.80 7.87
C ASP A 24 13.66 5.97 6.69
N MET A 25 13.09 4.78 6.54
CA MET A 25 13.30 3.96 5.34
C MET A 25 12.50 4.52 4.18
N ILE A 26 13.19 4.92 3.12
CA ILE A 26 12.60 5.50 1.92
C ILE A 26 12.68 4.53 0.75
N TRP A 27 11.56 4.34 0.07
CA TRP A 27 11.47 3.52 -1.14
C TRP A 27 10.96 4.37 -2.32
N PRO A 28 11.85 4.95 -3.15
CA PRO A 28 11.46 5.90 -4.18
C PRO A 28 10.58 5.34 -5.30
N ASP A 29 10.80 4.09 -5.69
CA ASP A 29 10.01 3.43 -6.75
C ASP A 29 8.60 2.98 -6.29
N MET A 30 8.32 2.99 -4.97
CA MET A 30 6.99 2.68 -4.45
C MET A 30 6.10 3.93 -4.50
N LEU A 31 5.64 4.26 -5.71
CA LEU A 31 4.92 5.49 -6.00
C LEU A 31 3.42 5.38 -5.72
N TRP A 32 2.76 6.54 -5.69
CA TRP A 32 1.35 6.71 -5.33
C TRP A 32 0.38 5.78 -6.08
N PHE A 33 0.59 5.53 -7.38
CA PHE A 33 -0.29 4.67 -8.17
C PHE A 33 -0.20 3.19 -7.75
N TRP A 34 1.00 2.70 -7.40
CA TRP A 34 1.18 1.36 -6.86
C TRP A 34 0.56 1.25 -5.45
N ILE A 35 0.78 2.26 -4.60
CA ILE A 35 0.22 2.32 -3.25
C ILE A 35 -1.31 2.28 -3.30
N ILE A 36 -1.94 3.08 -4.15
CA ILE A 36 -3.41 3.09 -4.31
C ILE A 36 -3.92 1.73 -4.82
N ALA A 37 -3.25 1.12 -5.79
CA ALA A 37 -3.64 -0.19 -6.29
C ALA A 37 -3.52 -1.28 -5.21
N TYR A 38 -2.49 -1.20 -4.37
CA TYR A 38 -2.33 -2.07 -3.21
C TYR A 38 -3.44 -1.83 -2.18
N ASP A 39 -3.73 -0.57 -1.84
CA ASP A 39 -4.77 -0.23 -0.86
C ASP A 39 -6.14 -0.75 -1.31
N LEU A 40 -6.49 -0.56 -2.57
CA LEU A 40 -7.73 -1.09 -3.15
C LEU A 40 -7.79 -2.62 -3.10
N TRP A 41 -6.69 -3.31 -3.42
CA TRP A 41 -6.63 -4.76 -3.31
C TRP A 41 -6.73 -5.23 -1.85
N ASN A 42 -5.98 -4.61 -0.95
CA ASN A 42 -5.97 -5.01 0.46
C ASN A 42 -7.35 -4.76 1.10
N PHE A 43 -7.99 -3.62 0.79
CA PHE A 43 -9.35 -3.35 1.24
C PHE A 43 -10.34 -4.40 0.71
N ALA A 44 -10.30 -4.71 -0.59
CA ALA A 44 -11.16 -5.73 -1.19
C ALA A 44 -10.96 -7.11 -0.55
N TYR A 45 -9.70 -7.48 -0.29
CA TYR A 45 -9.36 -8.73 0.40
C TYR A 45 -9.96 -8.78 1.80
N VAL A 46 -9.73 -7.75 2.61
CA VAL A 46 -10.21 -7.73 4.00
C VAL A 46 -11.74 -7.67 4.04
N TYR A 47 -12.38 -6.88 3.17
CA TYR A 47 -13.84 -6.79 3.08
C TYR A 47 -14.49 -8.13 2.69
N ASN A 48 -13.89 -8.86 1.75
CA ASN A 48 -14.43 -10.13 1.24
C ASN A 48 -14.17 -11.31 2.19
N CYS A 49 -13.02 -11.31 2.89
CA CYS A 49 -12.52 -12.49 3.60
C CYS A 49 -12.57 -12.35 5.13
N VAL A 50 -12.56 -11.11 5.66
CA VAL A 50 -12.41 -10.84 7.10
C VAL A 50 -13.42 -9.78 7.54
N GLY A 51 -14.72 -10.14 7.50
CA GLY A 51 -15.83 -9.22 7.65
C GLY A 51 -15.86 -8.40 8.94
N ASP A 52 -15.48 -8.98 10.07
CA ASP A 52 -15.42 -8.34 11.38
C ASP A 52 -14.20 -7.40 11.56
N HIS A 53 -13.24 -7.45 10.63
CA HIS A 53 -12.04 -6.61 10.66
C HIS A 53 -11.98 -5.60 9.51
N SER A 54 -12.95 -5.59 8.60
CA SER A 54 -12.88 -4.83 7.35
C SER A 54 -12.75 -3.32 7.54
N PHE A 55 -13.41 -2.75 8.55
CA PHE A 55 -13.32 -1.33 8.83
C PHE A 55 -11.93 -0.94 9.39
N TYR A 56 -11.47 -1.64 10.42
CA TYR A 56 -10.19 -1.29 11.07
C TYR A 56 -8.98 -1.76 10.26
N ALA A 57 -8.88 -3.06 9.98
CA ALA A 57 -7.74 -3.63 9.25
C ALA A 57 -7.73 -3.27 7.76
N GLY A 58 -8.90 -3.02 7.17
CA GLY A 58 -9.02 -2.52 5.80
C GLY A 58 -8.91 -1.00 5.72
N ALA A 59 -10.00 -0.27 6.00
CA ALA A 59 -10.05 1.17 5.75
C ALA A 59 -9.13 1.97 6.69
N ALA A 60 -9.28 1.82 8.02
CA ALA A 60 -8.58 2.66 8.98
C ALA A 60 -7.06 2.52 8.91
N LEU A 61 -6.54 1.29 8.84
CA LEU A 61 -5.10 1.04 8.73
C LEU A 61 -4.51 1.53 7.43
N LEU A 62 -5.19 1.33 6.30
CA LEU A 62 -4.70 1.80 5.00
C LEU A 62 -4.65 3.33 4.96
N ILE A 63 -5.70 4.00 5.40
CA ILE A 63 -5.75 5.45 5.49
C ILE A 63 -4.64 5.98 6.41
N SER A 64 -4.45 5.36 7.58
CA SER A 64 -3.45 5.79 8.57
C SER A 64 -2.00 5.66 8.11
N CYS A 65 -1.69 4.76 7.18
CA CYS A 65 -0.34 4.65 6.61
C CYS A 65 -0.17 5.43 5.30
N THR A 66 -1.22 5.54 4.50
CA THR A 66 -1.14 6.16 3.16
C THR A 66 -1.18 7.68 3.23
N ILE A 67 -2.05 8.27 4.06
CA ILE A 67 -2.08 9.74 4.23
C ILE A 67 -0.72 10.29 4.68
N PRO A 68 -0.07 9.79 5.75
CA PRO A 68 1.25 10.28 6.12
C PRO A 68 2.31 10.08 5.03
N ALA A 69 2.25 8.98 4.29
CA ALA A 69 3.19 8.73 3.20
C ALA A 69 3.05 9.71 2.03
N PHE A 70 1.89 10.30 1.81
CA PHE A 70 1.67 11.28 0.75
C PHE A 70 1.93 12.72 1.19
N PHE A 71 1.58 13.06 2.43
CA PHE A 71 1.55 14.45 2.89
C PHE A 71 2.62 14.80 3.93
N ILE A 72 3.16 13.81 4.65
CA ILE A 72 4.13 14.04 5.73
C ILE A 72 5.53 13.56 5.32
N LYS A 73 5.67 12.27 4.98
CA LYS A 73 6.97 11.66 4.66
C LYS A 73 6.88 10.83 3.39
N ARG A 74 7.14 11.48 2.26
CA ARG A 74 7.07 10.83 0.94
C ARG A 74 8.10 9.72 0.82
N GLY A 75 7.65 8.58 0.30
CA GLY A 75 8.48 7.38 0.11
C GLY A 75 8.58 6.47 1.34
N ALA A 76 8.05 6.85 2.52
CA ALA A 76 8.08 6.03 3.73
C ALA A 76 6.83 5.14 3.90
N TRP A 77 6.04 4.92 2.85
CA TRP A 77 4.78 4.18 2.95
C TRP A 77 4.94 2.78 3.56
N LEU A 78 5.93 2.00 3.14
CA LEU A 78 6.14 0.66 3.66
C LEU A 78 6.46 0.67 5.16
N GLN A 79 7.26 1.62 5.61
CA GLN A 79 7.56 1.80 7.03
C GLN A 79 6.29 2.18 7.81
N HIS A 80 5.50 3.14 7.33
CA HIS A 80 4.22 3.51 7.95
C HIS A 80 3.26 2.31 8.00
N ARG A 81 3.19 1.55 6.90
CA ARG A 81 2.35 0.34 6.84
C ARG A 81 2.79 -0.72 7.84
N ALA A 82 4.09 -0.94 7.97
CA ALA A 82 4.63 -1.90 8.94
C ALA A 82 4.34 -1.47 10.40
N HIS A 83 4.56 -0.20 10.73
CA HIS A 83 4.31 0.31 12.08
C HIS A 83 2.83 0.27 12.46
N THR A 84 1.94 0.79 11.59
CA THR A 84 0.49 0.80 11.88
C THR A 84 -0.06 -0.61 12.00
N LEU A 85 0.39 -1.53 11.13
CA LEU A 85 -0.04 -2.93 11.20
C LEU A 85 0.47 -3.61 12.48
N ALA A 86 1.73 -3.40 12.86
CA ALA A 86 2.30 -3.99 14.07
C ALA A 86 1.56 -3.49 15.33
N LEU A 87 1.32 -2.18 15.44
CA LEU A 87 0.56 -1.60 16.56
C LEU A 87 -0.86 -2.16 16.63
N TRP A 88 -1.55 -2.24 15.49
CA TRP A 88 -2.88 -2.82 15.41
C TRP A 88 -2.92 -4.29 15.82
N MET A 89 -1.98 -5.09 15.31
CA MET A 89 -1.89 -6.51 15.65
C MET A 89 -1.64 -6.71 17.15
N MET A 90 -0.69 -5.99 17.73
CA MET A 90 -0.44 -6.05 19.19
C MET A 90 -1.67 -5.66 19.99
N PHE A 91 -2.38 -4.60 19.58
CA PHE A 91 -3.59 -4.16 20.26
C PHE A 91 -4.71 -5.21 20.19
N THR A 92 -4.99 -5.77 19.02
CA THR A 92 -6.05 -6.77 18.84
C THR A 92 -5.73 -8.11 19.49
N MET A 93 -4.45 -8.46 19.60
CA MET A 93 -4.03 -9.64 20.37
C MET A 93 -4.21 -9.44 21.88
N ALA A 94 -3.98 -8.22 22.38
CA ALA A 94 -4.15 -7.91 23.79
C ALA A 94 -5.64 -7.70 24.18
N VAL A 95 -6.44 -7.15 23.28
CA VAL A 95 -7.85 -6.80 23.52
C VAL A 95 -8.74 -7.29 22.37
N PRO A 96 -8.85 -8.62 22.16
CA PRO A 96 -9.60 -9.17 21.02
C PRO A 96 -11.08 -8.80 21.02
N SER A 97 -11.68 -8.58 22.18
CA SER A 97 -13.08 -8.15 22.31
C SER A 97 -13.36 -6.78 21.69
N PHE A 98 -12.34 -5.97 21.44
CA PHE A 98 -12.53 -4.65 20.82
C PHE A 98 -13.20 -4.76 19.44
N VAL A 99 -12.75 -5.69 18.61
CA VAL A 99 -13.28 -5.88 17.24
C VAL A 99 -14.48 -6.83 17.18
N THR A 100 -14.64 -7.73 18.15
CA THR A 100 -15.65 -8.80 18.08
C THR A 100 -16.92 -8.51 18.85
N SER A 101 -16.85 -7.83 20.01
CA SER A 101 -17.99 -7.73 20.91
C SER A 101 -18.14 -6.37 21.64
N SER A 102 -17.21 -5.43 21.43
CA SER A 102 -17.34 -4.11 22.04
C SER A 102 -18.36 -3.24 21.31
N LYS A 103 -18.74 -2.11 21.91
CA LYS A 103 -19.56 -1.08 21.23
C LYS A 103 -18.88 -0.45 20.00
N PHE A 104 -17.60 -0.72 19.79
CA PHE A 104 -16.82 -0.26 18.65
C PHE A 104 -16.69 -1.33 17.55
N ALA A 105 -17.24 -2.54 17.77
CA ALA A 105 -17.22 -3.59 16.76
C ALA A 105 -18.00 -3.15 15.50
N VAL A 106 -17.39 -3.30 14.35
CA VAL A 106 -17.97 -2.93 13.05
C VAL A 106 -17.89 -4.13 12.12
N ASN A 107 -19.05 -4.68 11.78
CA ASN A 107 -19.15 -5.79 10.84
C ASN A 107 -19.41 -5.29 9.42
N ALA A 108 -18.79 -5.91 8.43
CA ALA A 108 -19.06 -5.64 7.03
C ALA A 108 -20.47 -6.08 6.64
N SER A 109 -21.09 -5.36 5.74
CA SER A 109 -22.44 -5.65 5.25
C SER A 109 -22.55 -6.93 4.43
N HIS A 110 -21.43 -7.46 3.93
CA HIS A 110 -21.36 -8.63 3.03
C HIS A 110 -22.39 -8.62 1.89
N ASN A 111 -22.57 -7.44 1.30
CA ASN A 111 -23.46 -7.28 0.15
C ASN A 111 -22.75 -7.77 -1.11
N ASP A 112 -23.36 -8.71 -1.87
CA ASP A 112 -22.77 -9.32 -3.06
C ASP A 112 -22.36 -8.29 -4.12
N ALA A 113 -23.19 -7.25 -4.32
CA ALA A 113 -22.87 -6.18 -5.26
C ALA A 113 -21.65 -5.39 -4.82
N ALA A 114 -21.50 -5.10 -3.51
CA ALA A 114 -20.33 -4.43 -2.98
C ALA A 114 -19.08 -5.31 -3.08
N LEU A 115 -19.17 -6.62 -2.75
CA LEU A 115 -18.09 -7.59 -2.89
C LEU A 115 -17.55 -7.62 -4.32
N MET A 116 -18.44 -7.73 -5.31
CA MET A 116 -18.07 -7.73 -6.72
C MET A 116 -17.48 -6.41 -7.18
N THR A 117 -18.06 -5.30 -6.76
CA THR A 117 -17.62 -3.95 -7.16
C THR A 117 -16.22 -3.64 -6.63
N VAL A 118 -15.95 -3.85 -5.34
CA VAL A 118 -14.62 -3.57 -4.78
C VAL A 118 -13.56 -4.50 -5.39
N SER A 119 -13.92 -5.76 -5.66
CA SER A 119 -13.02 -6.71 -6.32
C SER A 119 -12.70 -6.31 -7.76
N ALA A 120 -13.70 -5.85 -8.52
CA ALA A 120 -13.51 -5.39 -9.89
C ALA A 120 -12.64 -4.12 -9.95
N ILE A 121 -12.88 -3.15 -9.06
CA ILE A 121 -12.07 -1.92 -8.97
C ILE A 121 -10.62 -2.29 -8.60
N ALA A 122 -10.42 -3.14 -7.61
CA ALA A 122 -9.09 -3.59 -7.20
C ALA A 122 -8.35 -4.30 -8.34
N LEU A 123 -9.03 -5.18 -9.08
CA LEU A 123 -8.44 -5.85 -10.24
C LEU A 123 -8.08 -4.86 -11.35
N ALA A 124 -8.99 -3.95 -11.70
CA ALA A 124 -8.74 -2.96 -12.75
C ALA A 124 -7.55 -2.05 -12.42
N ALA A 125 -7.46 -1.56 -11.18
CA ALA A 125 -6.33 -0.73 -10.75
C ALA A 125 -4.99 -1.50 -10.85
N ASN A 126 -4.96 -2.75 -10.41
CA ASN A 126 -3.74 -3.57 -10.46
C ASN A 126 -3.34 -3.96 -11.88
N VAL A 127 -4.30 -4.21 -12.76
CA VAL A 127 -4.02 -4.42 -14.20
C VAL A 127 -3.46 -3.15 -14.82
N ALA A 128 -4.02 -1.99 -14.52
CA ALA A 128 -3.50 -0.71 -15.04
C ALA A 128 -2.06 -0.46 -14.59
N VAL A 129 -1.72 -0.70 -13.32
CA VAL A 129 -0.34 -0.59 -12.81
C VAL A 129 0.58 -1.58 -13.50
N ALA A 130 0.17 -2.83 -13.67
CA ALA A 130 0.98 -3.84 -14.35
C ALA A 130 1.25 -3.47 -15.82
N LEU A 131 0.25 -3.02 -16.55
CA LEU A 131 0.41 -2.55 -17.94
C LEU A 131 1.33 -1.33 -18.04
N TYR A 132 1.17 -0.37 -17.12
CA TYR A 132 2.05 0.79 -17.05
C TYR A 132 3.50 0.41 -16.75
N GLN A 133 3.72 -0.51 -15.81
CA GLN A 133 5.06 -1.00 -15.50
C GLN A 133 5.70 -1.73 -16.68
N ILE A 134 4.95 -2.60 -17.36
CA ILE A 134 5.43 -3.27 -18.59
C ILE A 134 5.83 -2.22 -19.65
N TYR A 135 5.01 -1.20 -19.84
CA TYR A 135 5.34 -0.11 -20.76
C TYR A 135 6.66 0.59 -20.39
N VAL A 136 6.86 0.91 -19.09
CA VAL A 136 8.10 1.55 -18.60
C VAL A 136 9.32 0.63 -18.82
N ILE A 137 9.19 -0.66 -18.51
CA ILE A 137 10.25 -1.66 -18.70
C ILE A 137 10.66 -1.75 -20.18
N VAL A 138 9.68 -1.91 -21.06
CA VAL A 138 9.94 -2.07 -22.51
C VAL A 138 10.54 -0.81 -23.10
N ARG A 139 9.99 0.36 -22.77
CA ARG A 139 10.46 1.65 -23.30
C ARG A 139 11.84 2.01 -22.76
N GLY A 140 12.07 1.82 -21.45
CA GLY A 140 13.33 2.15 -20.78
C GLY A 140 14.40 1.08 -20.90
N ARG A 141 14.06 -0.13 -21.39
CA ARG A 141 14.94 -1.31 -21.41
C ARG A 141 15.53 -1.61 -20.03
N LYS A 142 14.77 -1.34 -18.97
CA LYS A 142 15.17 -1.51 -17.57
C LYS A 142 14.83 -2.92 -17.08
N ASN A 143 15.65 -3.46 -16.16
CA ASN A 143 15.40 -4.73 -15.51
C ASN A 143 14.69 -4.49 -14.17
N PRO A 144 13.42 -4.87 -13.99
CA PRO A 144 12.66 -4.59 -12.75
C PRO A 144 13.25 -5.23 -11.49
N LEU A 145 14.12 -6.24 -11.63
CA LEU A 145 14.78 -6.90 -10.51
C LEU A 145 16.07 -6.21 -10.05
N ARG A 146 16.64 -5.31 -10.88
CA ARG A 146 17.93 -4.67 -10.59
C ARG A 146 17.88 -3.16 -10.66
N ASP A 147 17.04 -2.62 -11.55
CA ASP A 147 17.02 -1.20 -11.86
C ASP A 147 15.87 -0.50 -11.11
N GLU A 148 16.05 0.76 -10.81
CA GLU A 148 14.96 1.65 -10.42
C GLU A 148 14.18 2.04 -11.67
N LEU A 149 12.87 1.74 -11.71
CA LEU A 149 12.08 1.87 -12.94
C LEU A 149 11.66 3.30 -13.22
N TYR A 150 11.29 4.05 -12.19
CA TYR A 150 10.56 5.31 -12.32
C TYR A 150 11.42 6.56 -12.16
N THR A 151 12.75 6.44 -12.32
CA THR A 151 13.73 7.53 -12.13
C THR A 151 13.44 8.80 -12.93
N ASP A 152 12.74 8.68 -14.05
CA ASP A 152 12.40 9.80 -14.94
C ASP A 152 11.15 10.57 -14.47
N LEU A 153 10.34 9.98 -13.58
CA LEU A 153 9.12 10.60 -13.09
C LEU A 153 9.39 11.67 -12.03
N GLU A 154 8.66 12.77 -12.12
CA GLU A 154 8.72 13.85 -11.12
C GLU A 154 8.35 13.35 -9.71
N ALA A 155 7.40 12.40 -9.61
CA ALA A 155 7.05 11.79 -8.33
C ALA A 155 8.24 11.06 -7.68
N TYR A 156 9.04 10.32 -8.47
CA TYR A 156 10.26 9.67 -7.99
C TYR A 156 11.30 10.70 -7.53
N LYS A 157 11.58 11.73 -8.37
CA LYS A 157 12.54 12.78 -8.06
C LYS A 157 12.16 13.53 -6.79
N SER A 158 10.89 13.90 -6.64
CA SER A 158 10.40 14.58 -5.45
C SER A 158 10.55 13.77 -4.16
N VAL A 159 10.41 12.43 -4.24
CA VAL A 159 10.69 11.56 -3.09
C VAL A 159 12.17 11.60 -2.72
N ARG A 160 13.05 11.54 -3.70
CA ARG A 160 14.50 11.58 -3.45
C ARG A 160 14.94 12.95 -2.89
N GLU A 161 14.53 14.03 -3.54
CA GLU A 161 14.88 15.41 -3.12
C GLU A 161 14.42 15.75 -1.71
N ALA A 162 13.24 15.25 -1.32
CA ALA A 162 12.70 15.49 0.03
C ALA A 162 13.43 14.72 1.14
N ASN A 163 14.28 13.73 0.82
CA ASN A 163 14.84 12.79 1.81
C ASN A 163 16.37 12.64 1.77
N ILE A 164 17.06 13.32 0.83
CA ILE A 164 18.54 13.27 0.69
C ILE A 164 19.25 14.43 1.38
#